data_03b7096a38692ed1e9a359025ce4ef74
#
_entry.id   03b7096a38692ed1e9a359025ce4ef74
#
_cell.length_a   1.000
_cell.length_b   1.000
_cell.length_c   1.000
_cell.angle_alpha   90.00
_cell.angle_beta   90.00
_cell.angle_gamma   90.00
#
_symmetry.space_group_name_H-M   'P 1'
#
loop_
_entity.id
_entity.type
_entity.pdbx_description
1 polymer ?
#
loop_
_entity_poly.entity_id
_entity_poly.type
_entity_poly.pdbx_seq_one_letter_code
_entity_poly.pdbx_strand_id
1 'polypeptide(L)'
;MATRPTPRYYILHGEDELARSETLDKLQARLGDSDLATLNTTMFNGAKTTLTELKNTCNTVPFLTRRRMIVVEGLLTRLAKPPKGQKKKSNWQKEYLNALAEYLPHLPETTRLVFVEPGQLSHNHPILRQAEQDEFGYVRAFEPPKDLVKWVRRRAADKGGEFSPQAAVALVEAISANQRLLDQEIEKLLAYTNMDRPVTSKDISLLVPYAQEAVIFDAVDALGQRDGAKAVTLVHNLLEHGNEPLYLFAMIVRQFRLLIQVKELSEQGLAPPAIAQAIKLHPFPTRKLYVQARNFSLQQLEQVHHHMLDVDVQIKTGQIDSIMALD
;
A
#
# COMPACT_ATOMS: atom_id res chain seq x y z
N MET A 1 -0.04 -36.12 21.93
CA MET A 1 0.08 -34.64 21.91
C MET A 1 -1.32 -34.07 22.03
N ALA A 2 -1.65 -33.36 23.11
CA ALA A 2 -2.98 -32.72 23.24
C ALA A 2 -3.09 -31.64 22.18
N THR A 3 -4.08 -31.76 21.29
CA THR A 3 -4.39 -30.75 20.27
C THR A 3 -4.82 -29.48 20.98
N ARG A 4 -4.09 -28.37 20.76
CA ARG A 4 -4.47 -27.07 21.31
C ARG A 4 -5.91 -26.74 20.87
N PRO A 5 -6.78 -26.28 21.76
CA PRO A 5 -8.16 -25.96 21.42
C PRO A 5 -8.22 -24.88 20.32
N THR A 6 -9.33 -24.85 19.57
CA THR A 6 -9.50 -23.84 18.53
C THR A 6 -9.59 -22.46 19.15
N PRO A 7 -8.75 -21.49 18.75
CA PRO A 7 -8.77 -20.14 19.32
C PRO A 7 -10.15 -19.46 19.19
N ARG A 8 -10.54 -18.74 20.24
CA ARG A 8 -11.79 -17.95 20.28
C ARG A 8 -11.53 -16.47 19.97
N TYR A 9 -10.32 -15.98 20.27
CA TYR A 9 -9.92 -14.63 19.89
C TYR A 9 -8.53 -14.60 19.29
N TYR A 10 -8.35 -13.65 18.35
CA TYR A 10 -7.17 -13.48 17.52
C TYR A 10 -6.67 -12.05 17.63
N ILE A 11 -5.36 -11.86 17.70
CA ILE A 11 -4.70 -10.56 17.61
C ILE A 11 -3.79 -10.60 16.39
N LEU A 12 -4.21 -9.90 15.34
CA LEU A 12 -3.47 -9.74 14.09
C LEU A 12 -2.88 -8.33 14.06
N HIS A 13 -1.58 -8.19 14.26
CA HIS A 13 -0.95 -6.87 14.39
C HIS A 13 0.33 -6.77 13.54
N GLY A 14 0.69 -5.54 13.14
CA GLY A 14 1.90 -5.28 12.36
C GLY A 14 1.65 -4.46 11.11
N GLU A 15 2.72 -4.14 10.39
CA GLU A 15 2.70 -3.18 9.28
C GLU A 15 2.42 -3.83 7.92
N ASP A 16 2.57 -5.17 7.79
CA ASP A 16 2.20 -5.90 6.56
C ASP A 16 0.67 -6.03 6.46
N GLU A 17 0.06 -5.02 5.83
CA GLU A 17 -1.38 -4.94 5.64
C GLU A 17 -1.91 -6.09 4.76
N LEU A 18 -1.19 -6.44 3.69
CA LEU A 18 -1.62 -7.48 2.76
C LEU A 18 -1.70 -8.84 3.44
N ALA A 19 -0.63 -9.27 4.12
CA ALA A 19 -0.60 -10.56 4.80
C ALA A 19 -1.62 -10.63 5.96
N ARG A 20 -1.89 -9.49 6.62
CA ARG A 20 -2.90 -9.37 7.67
C ARG A 20 -4.31 -9.51 7.11
N SER A 21 -4.61 -8.81 6.00
CA SER A 21 -5.89 -8.91 5.28
C SER A 21 -6.15 -10.35 4.79
N GLU A 22 -5.19 -10.96 4.10
CA GLU A 22 -5.31 -12.35 3.64
C GLU A 22 -5.53 -13.36 4.77
N THR A 23 -4.95 -13.10 5.94
CA THR A 23 -5.18 -13.95 7.11
C THR A 23 -6.61 -13.79 7.62
N LEU A 24 -7.13 -12.57 7.62
CA LEU A 24 -8.51 -12.28 8.00
C LEU A 24 -9.49 -12.95 7.02
N ASP A 25 -9.25 -12.84 5.70
CA ASP A 25 -10.07 -13.47 4.66
C ASP A 25 -10.10 -15.00 4.81
N LYS A 26 -8.95 -15.61 5.12
CA LYS A 26 -8.85 -17.04 5.40
C LYS A 26 -9.62 -17.45 6.67
N LEU A 27 -9.67 -16.60 7.69
CA LEU A 27 -10.48 -16.85 8.88
C LEU A 27 -11.97 -16.73 8.57
N GLN A 28 -12.36 -15.75 7.77
CA GLN A 28 -13.74 -15.55 7.34
C GLN A 28 -14.25 -16.71 6.48
N ALA A 29 -13.45 -17.17 5.53
CA ALA A 29 -13.79 -18.31 4.68
C ALA A 29 -14.06 -19.62 5.46
N ARG A 30 -13.58 -19.73 6.71
CA ARG A 30 -13.86 -20.88 7.58
C ARG A 30 -15.22 -20.84 8.27
N LEU A 31 -15.98 -19.77 8.12
CA LEU A 31 -17.32 -19.65 8.70
C LEU A 31 -18.40 -20.39 7.90
N GLY A 32 -18.18 -20.61 6.62
CA GLY A 32 -19.13 -21.24 5.69
C GLY A 32 -18.92 -20.74 4.26
N ASP A 33 -19.94 -20.84 3.45
CA ASP A 33 -19.93 -20.21 2.12
C ASP A 33 -19.89 -18.66 2.22
N SER A 34 -19.60 -18.01 1.11
CA SER A 34 -19.34 -16.56 1.05
C SER A 34 -20.47 -15.71 1.65
N ASP A 35 -21.73 -16.08 1.36
CA ASP A 35 -22.88 -15.28 1.77
C ASP A 35 -23.15 -15.45 3.27
N LEU A 36 -23.11 -16.67 3.77
CA LEU A 36 -23.28 -16.96 5.19
C LEU A 36 -22.10 -16.41 6.01
N ALA A 37 -20.88 -16.46 5.49
CA ALA A 37 -19.72 -15.86 6.14
C ALA A 37 -19.87 -14.34 6.28
N THR A 38 -20.37 -13.66 5.26
CA THR A 38 -20.63 -12.21 5.28
C THR A 38 -21.71 -11.85 6.29
N LEU A 39 -22.84 -12.57 6.32
CA LEU A 39 -23.93 -12.35 7.26
C LEU A 39 -23.52 -12.58 8.72
N ASN A 40 -22.54 -13.44 8.96
CA ASN A 40 -22.02 -13.76 10.29
C ASN A 40 -20.74 -12.98 10.65
N THR A 41 -20.32 -12.03 9.82
CA THR A 41 -19.17 -11.16 10.11
C THR A 41 -19.66 -9.76 10.45
N THR A 42 -19.20 -9.23 11.58
CA THR A 42 -19.49 -7.86 12.01
C THR A 42 -18.18 -7.10 12.15
N MET A 43 -18.08 -5.95 11.48
CA MET A 43 -16.89 -5.08 11.53
C MET A 43 -17.14 -3.92 12.50
N PHE A 44 -16.19 -3.68 13.41
CA PHE A 44 -16.19 -2.55 14.33
C PHE A 44 -14.99 -1.65 14.10
N ASN A 45 -15.24 -0.35 14.12
CA ASN A 45 -14.18 0.63 14.22
C ASN A 45 -13.79 0.83 15.68
N GLY A 46 -12.63 0.37 16.08
CA GLY A 46 -12.13 0.46 17.46
C GLY A 46 -12.02 1.88 18.01
N ALA A 47 -12.03 2.91 17.14
CA ALA A 47 -12.05 4.30 17.60
C ALA A 47 -13.38 4.69 18.27
N LYS A 48 -14.49 4.05 17.92
CA LYS A 48 -15.84 4.39 18.38
C LYS A 48 -16.48 3.29 19.23
N THR A 49 -15.99 2.06 19.17
CA THR A 49 -16.60 0.88 19.79
C THR A 49 -16.55 0.96 21.33
N THR A 50 -17.68 0.78 21.95
CA THR A 50 -17.82 0.61 23.40
C THR A 50 -17.67 -0.85 23.78
N LEU A 51 -17.25 -1.12 25.03
CA LEU A 51 -17.13 -2.50 25.53
C LEU A 51 -18.49 -3.20 25.60
N THR A 52 -19.55 -2.47 25.92
CA THR A 52 -20.90 -3.02 26.02
C THR A 52 -21.40 -3.49 24.65
N GLU A 53 -21.24 -2.68 23.59
CA GLU A 53 -21.59 -3.07 22.23
C GLU A 53 -20.81 -4.29 21.78
N LEU A 54 -19.49 -4.33 22.05
CA LEU A 54 -18.64 -5.46 21.71
C LEU A 54 -19.11 -6.74 22.39
N LYS A 55 -19.34 -6.70 23.72
CA LYS A 55 -19.84 -7.84 24.49
C LYS A 55 -21.20 -8.33 24.00
N ASN A 56 -22.13 -7.41 23.76
CA ASN A 56 -23.48 -7.76 23.27
C ASN A 56 -23.39 -8.46 21.91
N THR A 57 -22.58 -7.93 21.00
CA THR A 57 -22.39 -8.55 19.67
C THR A 57 -21.70 -9.90 19.77
N CYS A 58 -20.69 -10.05 20.63
CA CYS A 58 -20.01 -11.32 20.85
C CYS A 58 -20.94 -12.40 21.42
N ASN A 59 -21.93 -12.03 22.21
CA ASN A 59 -22.89 -12.96 22.82
C ASN A 59 -24.10 -13.29 21.95
N THR A 60 -24.21 -12.67 20.76
CA THR A 60 -25.32 -12.96 19.81
C THR A 60 -25.08 -14.31 19.12
N VAL A 61 -26.12 -15.10 18.96
CA VAL A 61 -26.08 -16.39 18.28
C VAL A 61 -25.80 -16.21 16.76
N PRO A 62 -24.95 -17.04 16.16
CA PRO A 62 -24.72 -16.99 14.71
C PRO A 62 -25.96 -17.38 13.90
N PHE A 63 -26.09 -16.78 12.71
CA PHE A 63 -27.22 -17.03 11.81
C PHE A 63 -26.89 -18.17 10.84
N LEU A 64 -27.59 -19.30 10.93
CA LEU A 64 -27.48 -20.47 10.07
C LEU A 64 -26.05 -21.08 9.94
N THR A 65 -25.12 -20.67 10.80
CA THR A 65 -23.76 -21.23 10.85
C THR A 65 -23.41 -21.67 12.27
N ARG A 66 -22.28 -22.40 12.40
CA ARG A 66 -21.81 -22.82 13.72
C ARG A 66 -21.08 -21.68 14.48
N ARG A 67 -20.60 -20.67 13.76
CA ARG A 67 -19.72 -19.62 14.32
C ARG A 67 -19.99 -18.29 13.63
N ARG A 68 -19.76 -17.21 14.38
CA ARG A 68 -19.71 -15.86 13.87
C ARG A 68 -18.34 -15.22 14.09
N MET A 69 -18.00 -14.22 13.31
CA MET A 69 -16.77 -13.45 13.43
C MET A 69 -17.08 -12.00 13.74
N ILE A 70 -16.36 -11.45 14.70
CA ILE A 70 -16.38 -10.03 15.03
C ILE A 70 -14.98 -9.50 14.83
N VAL A 71 -14.83 -8.51 13.95
CA VAL A 71 -13.55 -7.88 13.64
C VAL A 71 -13.56 -6.48 14.24
N VAL A 72 -12.52 -6.15 14.97
CA VAL A 72 -12.36 -4.83 15.61
C VAL A 72 -11.03 -4.24 15.18
N GLU A 73 -11.09 -3.11 14.44
CA GLU A 73 -9.88 -2.48 13.91
C GLU A 73 -9.36 -1.35 14.80
N GLY A 74 -8.08 -1.42 15.15
CA GLY A 74 -7.36 -0.34 15.84
C GLY A 74 -7.73 -0.13 17.32
N LEU A 75 -8.50 -1.02 17.93
CA LEU A 75 -8.94 -0.88 19.32
C LEU A 75 -7.79 -0.99 20.32
N LEU A 76 -6.95 -2.01 20.19
CA LEU A 76 -5.85 -2.25 21.14
C LEU A 76 -4.79 -1.16 21.05
N THR A 77 -4.49 -0.69 19.82
CA THR A 77 -3.62 0.47 19.60
C THR A 77 -4.15 1.74 20.27
N ARG A 78 -5.46 2.00 20.16
CA ARG A 78 -6.13 3.14 20.81
C ARG A 78 -6.05 3.04 22.34
N LEU A 79 -6.27 1.85 22.89
CA LEU A 79 -6.22 1.61 24.34
C LEU A 79 -4.79 1.63 24.88
N ALA A 80 -3.79 1.38 24.02
CA ALA A 80 -2.38 1.44 24.38
C ALA A 80 -1.82 2.86 24.47
N LYS A 81 -2.27 3.77 23.61
CA LYS A 81 -1.75 5.14 23.50
C LYS A 81 -2.51 6.09 24.43
N PRO A 82 -1.83 6.98 25.17
CA PRO A 82 -2.51 8.05 25.90
C PRO A 82 -3.25 8.97 24.91
N PRO A 83 -4.34 9.64 25.33
CA PRO A 83 -5.04 10.62 24.51
C PRO A 83 -4.10 11.74 24.04
N LYS A 84 -4.41 12.35 22.88
CA LYS A 84 -3.62 13.48 22.36
C LYS A 84 -3.48 14.57 23.43
N GLY A 85 -2.24 15.00 23.70
CA GLY A 85 -1.93 16.02 24.70
C GLY A 85 -1.76 15.51 26.15
N GLN A 86 -1.91 14.23 26.40
CA GLN A 86 -1.72 13.63 27.74
C GLN A 86 -0.51 12.71 27.77
N LYS A 87 0.25 12.74 28.88
CA LYS A 87 1.41 11.85 29.09
C LYS A 87 1.03 10.46 29.69
N LYS A 88 -0.19 10.30 30.19
CA LYS A 88 -0.66 9.08 30.84
C LYS A 88 -2.01 8.63 30.25
N LYS A 89 -2.29 7.32 30.28
CA LYS A 89 -3.58 6.75 29.93
C LYS A 89 -4.67 7.30 30.87
N SER A 90 -5.85 7.56 30.30
CA SER A 90 -7.02 7.96 31.08
C SER A 90 -7.59 6.78 31.89
N ASN A 91 -8.35 7.05 32.95
CA ASN A 91 -8.95 5.98 33.76
C ASN A 91 -9.87 5.07 32.94
N TRP A 92 -10.66 5.62 32.01
CA TRP A 92 -11.57 4.82 31.15
C TRP A 92 -10.81 3.80 30.29
N GLN A 93 -9.59 4.13 29.81
CA GLN A 93 -8.79 3.19 29.01
C GLN A 93 -8.31 2.00 29.85
N LYS A 94 -7.94 2.25 31.11
CA LYS A 94 -7.54 1.20 32.04
C LYS A 94 -8.73 0.30 32.40
N GLU A 95 -9.88 0.92 32.69
CA GLU A 95 -11.12 0.21 33.00
C GLU A 95 -11.57 -0.64 31.81
N TYR A 96 -11.53 -0.09 30.59
CA TYR A 96 -11.85 -0.83 29.36
C TYR A 96 -10.91 -2.04 29.19
N LEU A 97 -9.58 -1.83 29.32
CA LEU A 97 -8.59 -2.90 29.18
C LEU A 97 -8.81 -4.02 30.22
N ASN A 98 -9.05 -3.67 31.47
CA ASN A 98 -9.28 -4.65 32.53
C ASN A 98 -10.57 -5.44 32.28
N ALA A 99 -11.65 -4.76 31.98
CA ALA A 99 -12.94 -5.41 31.71
C ALA A 99 -12.96 -6.22 30.40
N LEU A 100 -12.11 -5.86 29.42
CA LEU A 100 -11.87 -6.65 28.21
C LEU A 100 -11.06 -7.91 28.59
N ALA A 101 -9.99 -7.76 29.36
CA ALA A 101 -9.15 -8.87 29.80
C ALA A 101 -9.94 -9.93 30.57
N GLU A 102 -10.84 -9.50 31.45
CA GLU A 102 -11.74 -10.40 32.20
C GLU A 102 -12.74 -11.10 31.29
N TYR A 103 -13.19 -10.45 30.21
CA TYR A 103 -14.21 -11.00 29.31
C TYR A 103 -13.65 -12.05 28.32
N LEU A 104 -12.43 -11.87 27.82
CA LEU A 104 -11.85 -12.71 26.75
C LEU A 104 -11.89 -14.22 27.05
N PRO A 105 -11.56 -14.72 28.25
CA PRO A 105 -11.66 -16.14 28.58
C PRO A 105 -13.10 -16.69 28.54
N HIS A 106 -14.10 -15.82 28.71
CA HIS A 106 -15.53 -16.16 28.75
C HIS A 106 -16.23 -15.99 27.40
N LEU A 107 -15.49 -15.77 26.30
CA LEU A 107 -16.07 -15.69 24.96
C LEU A 107 -16.82 -16.97 24.59
N PRO A 108 -18.05 -16.85 24.01
CA PRO A 108 -18.79 -17.99 23.55
C PRO A 108 -18.00 -18.83 22.52
N GLU A 109 -18.18 -20.15 22.55
CA GLU A 109 -17.53 -21.05 21.56
C GLU A 109 -17.96 -20.79 20.13
N THR A 110 -19.13 -20.18 19.96
CA THR A 110 -19.68 -19.79 18.66
C THR A 110 -19.07 -18.50 18.11
N THR A 111 -18.28 -17.76 18.92
CA THR A 111 -17.72 -16.47 18.53
C THR A 111 -16.24 -16.58 18.19
N ARG A 112 -15.84 -15.85 17.17
CA ARG A 112 -14.44 -15.58 16.79
C ARG A 112 -14.24 -14.06 16.82
N LEU A 113 -13.56 -13.57 17.85
CA LEU A 113 -13.22 -12.14 18.00
C LEU A 113 -11.83 -11.91 17.42
N VAL A 114 -11.70 -11.02 16.44
CA VAL A 114 -10.44 -10.72 15.75
C VAL A 114 -10.11 -9.25 15.95
N PHE A 115 -9.02 -8.98 16.66
CA PHE A 115 -8.43 -7.65 16.73
C PHE A 115 -7.46 -7.48 15.57
N VAL A 116 -7.69 -6.46 14.74
CA VAL A 116 -6.83 -6.10 13.60
C VAL A 116 -6.16 -4.77 13.92
N GLU A 117 -4.84 -4.80 14.08
CA GLU A 117 -4.08 -3.62 14.50
C GLU A 117 -3.10 -3.21 13.40
N PRO A 118 -3.17 -1.95 12.91
CA PRO A 118 -2.41 -1.48 11.75
C PRO A 118 -0.91 -1.32 12.01
N GLY A 119 -0.48 -1.42 13.25
CA GLY A 119 0.92 -1.33 13.64
C GLY A 119 1.31 -2.41 14.65
N GLN A 120 2.60 -2.49 14.93
CA GLN A 120 3.12 -3.44 15.89
C GLN A 120 2.71 -3.05 17.32
N LEU A 121 2.06 -3.97 18.03
CA LEU A 121 1.76 -3.81 19.44
C LEU A 121 3.02 -4.08 20.29
N SER A 122 3.17 -3.33 21.38
CA SER A 122 4.23 -3.58 22.34
C SER A 122 4.05 -4.95 23.00
N HIS A 123 5.12 -5.72 23.18
CA HIS A 123 5.12 -6.98 23.94
C HIS A 123 4.59 -6.81 25.38
N ASN A 124 4.61 -5.60 25.92
CA ASN A 124 4.06 -5.28 27.24
C ASN A 124 2.56 -4.96 27.22
N HIS A 125 1.88 -5.10 26.05
CA HIS A 125 0.44 -4.84 25.99
C HIS A 125 -0.33 -5.92 26.76
N PRO A 126 -1.21 -5.55 27.74
CA PRO A 126 -1.85 -6.53 28.64
C PRO A 126 -2.63 -7.62 27.89
N ILE A 127 -3.43 -7.23 26.89
CA ILE A 127 -4.25 -8.18 26.11
C ILE A 127 -3.37 -9.07 25.21
N LEU A 128 -2.24 -8.56 24.71
CA LEU A 128 -1.30 -9.35 23.92
C LEU A 128 -0.69 -10.48 24.77
N ARG A 129 -0.16 -10.12 25.96
CA ARG A 129 0.40 -11.09 26.91
C ARG A 129 -0.61 -12.13 27.34
N GLN A 130 -1.84 -11.70 27.62
CA GLN A 130 -2.91 -12.63 27.96
C GLN A 130 -3.17 -13.61 26.81
N ALA A 131 -3.27 -13.13 25.56
CA ALA A 131 -3.53 -13.97 24.40
C ALA A 131 -2.40 -14.98 24.11
N GLU A 132 -1.15 -14.65 24.45
CA GLU A 132 0.00 -15.55 24.33
C GLU A 132 -0.05 -16.69 25.36
N GLN A 133 -0.64 -16.44 26.51
CA GLN A 133 -0.73 -17.40 27.65
C GLN A 133 -2.05 -18.20 27.64
N ASP A 134 -3.11 -17.64 27.07
CA ASP A 134 -4.44 -18.27 27.03
C ASP A 134 -4.50 -19.35 25.95
N GLU A 135 -5.06 -20.51 26.29
CA GLU A 135 -5.26 -21.62 25.35
C GLU A 135 -6.20 -21.25 24.18
N PHE A 136 -7.13 -20.30 24.39
CA PHE A 136 -8.07 -19.80 23.40
C PHE A 136 -7.60 -18.53 22.68
N GLY A 137 -6.43 -17.99 23.02
CA GLY A 137 -5.81 -16.84 22.39
C GLY A 137 -4.92 -17.25 21.21
N TYR A 138 -4.90 -16.41 20.18
CA TYR A 138 -3.98 -16.54 19.04
C TYR A 138 -3.38 -15.18 18.71
N VAL A 139 -2.07 -15.10 18.63
CA VAL A 139 -1.35 -13.87 18.27
C VAL A 139 -0.52 -14.13 17.02
N ARG A 140 -0.56 -13.19 16.10
CA ARG A 140 0.32 -13.17 14.93
C ARG A 140 0.76 -11.76 14.61
N ALA A 141 2.08 -11.56 14.59
CA ALA A 141 2.71 -10.35 14.08
C ALA A 141 2.95 -10.48 12.57
N PHE A 142 2.76 -9.38 11.86
CA PHE A 142 2.95 -9.26 10.41
C PHE A 142 3.98 -8.17 10.14
N GLU A 143 5.20 -8.58 9.83
CA GLU A 143 6.29 -7.68 9.48
C GLU A 143 6.41 -7.58 7.96
N PRO A 144 6.63 -6.37 7.41
CA PRO A 144 6.89 -6.21 6.00
C PRO A 144 8.11 -7.03 5.55
N PRO A 145 8.11 -7.58 4.34
CA PRO A 145 9.23 -8.33 3.83
C PRO A 145 10.49 -7.46 3.75
N LYS A 146 11.60 -7.96 4.27
CA LYS A 146 12.90 -7.27 4.24
C LYS A 146 13.48 -7.19 2.82
N ASP A 147 13.14 -8.15 1.98
CA ASP A 147 13.60 -8.27 0.58
C ASP A 147 12.38 -8.39 -0.33
N LEU A 148 11.97 -7.25 -0.90
CA LEU A 148 10.81 -7.17 -1.79
C LEU A 148 11.04 -7.92 -3.11
N VAL A 149 12.27 -8.01 -3.62
CA VAL A 149 12.57 -8.73 -4.87
C VAL A 149 12.34 -10.22 -4.68
N LYS A 150 12.82 -10.78 -3.58
CA LYS A 150 12.53 -12.18 -3.22
C LYS A 150 11.06 -12.40 -2.96
N TRP A 151 10.40 -11.43 -2.33
CA TRP A 151 8.97 -11.50 -2.05
C TRP A 151 8.15 -11.55 -3.36
N VAL A 152 8.44 -10.68 -4.35
CA VAL A 152 7.79 -10.67 -5.67
C VAL A 152 7.94 -12.03 -6.35
N ARG A 153 9.14 -12.57 -6.41
CA ARG A 153 9.39 -13.87 -7.06
C ARG A 153 8.66 -15.02 -6.36
N ARG A 154 8.69 -15.04 -5.03
CA ARG A 154 7.95 -16.05 -4.26
C ARG A 154 6.44 -15.89 -4.47
N ARG A 155 5.94 -14.66 -4.45
CA ARG A 155 4.52 -14.36 -4.63
C ARG A 155 4.02 -14.80 -6.01
N ALA A 156 4.82 -14.59 -7.05
CA ALA A 156 4.53 -15.08 -8.39
C ALA A 156 4.48 -16.61 -8.44
N ALA A 157 5.43 -17.29 -7.80
CA ALA A 157 5.45 -18.76 -7.70
C ALA A 157 4.23 -19.31 -6.94
N ASP A 158 3.83 -18.67 -5.83
CA ASP A 158 2.63 -19.02 -5.06
C ASP A 158 1.34 -18.88 -5.89
N LYS A 159 1.34 -18.02 -6.94
CA LYS A 159 0.25 -17.82 -7.90
C LYS A 159 0.39 -18.69 -9.18
N GLY A 160 1.40 -19.55 -9.26
CA GLY A 160 1.61 -20.51 -10.36
C GLY A 160 2.41 -19.98 -11.55
N GLY A 161 3.04 -18.80 -11.45
CA GLY A 161 3.87 -18.24 -12.51
C GLY A 161 5.29 -17.89 -12.07
N GLU A 162 6.05 -17.25 -12.94
CA GLU A 162 7.46 -16.95 -12.69
C GLU A 162 7.84 -15.53 -13.12
N PHE A 163 8.79 -14.91 -12.41
CA PHE A 163 9.44 -13.64 -12.75
C PHE A 163 10.94 -13.86 -12.96
N SER A 164 11.48 -13.30 -14.05
CA SER A 164 12.93 -13.19 -14.17
C SER A 164 13.48 -12.31 -13.03
N PRO A 165 14.73 -12.51 -12.59
CA PRO A 165 15.33 -11.68 -11.55
C PRO A 165 15.29 -10.18 -11.88
N GLN A 166 15.53 -9.83 -13.14
CA GLN A 166 15.54 -8.45 -13.63
C GLN A 166 14.11 -7.84 -13.61
N ALA A 167 13.08 -8.61 -13.98
CA ALA A 167 11.71 -8.16 -13.91
C ALA A 167 11.25 -7.88 -12.47
N ALA A 168 11.64 -8.74 -11.54
CA ALA A 168 11.31 -8.53 -10.13
C ALA A 168 11.98 -7.26 -9.56
N VAL A 169 13.23 -6.99 -9.94
CA VAL A 169 13.91 -5.73 -9.58
C VAL A 169 13.16 -4.53 -10.18
N ALA A 170 12.89 -4.56 -11.48
CA ALA A 170 12.21 -3.48 -12.19
C ALA A 170 10.83 -3.17 -11.58
N LEU A 171 10.04 -4.21 -11.22
CA LEU A 171 8.73 -4.04 -10.59
C LEU A 171 8.84 -3.38 -9.20
N VAL A 172 9.81 -3.80 -8.38
CA VAL A 172 10.04 -3.21 -7.05
C VAL A 172 10.52 -1.77 -7.16
N GLU A 173 11.39 -1.45 -8.11
CA GLU A 173 11.85 -0.07 -8.35
C GLU A 173 10.69 0.84 -8.80
N ALA A 174 9.79 0.34 -9.66
CA ALA A 174 8.64 1.09 -10.13
C ALA A 174 7.62 1.39 -9.02
N ILE A 175 7.30 0.40 -8.19
CA ILE A 175 6.17 0.48 -7.23
C ILE A 175 6.63 0.80 -5.80
N SER A 176 7.89 0.51 -5.48
CA SER A 176 8.42 0.64 -4.11
C SER A 176 7.75 -0.33 -3.12
N ALA A 177 7.55 0.09 -1.86
CA ALA A 177 7.13 -0.79 -0.77
C ALA A 177 5.61 -1.01 -0.67
N ASN A 178 4.81 -0.68 -1.69
CA ASN A 178 3.37 -0.91 -1.67
C ASN A 178 3.05 -2.37 -2.07
N GLN A 179 3.00 -3.26 -1.08
CA GLN A 179 2.78 -4.69 -1.30
C GLN A 179 1.45 -5.02 -1.98
N ARG A 180 0.37 -4.29 -1.68
CA ARG A 180 -0.94 -4.51 -2.32
C ARG A 180 -0.87 -4.20 -3.81
N LEU A 181 -0.22 -3.10 -4.17
CA LEU A 181 -0.04 -2.73 -5.56
C LEU A 181 0.93 -3.69 -6.28
N LEU A 182 2.01 -4.10 -5.61
CA LEU A 182 2.90 -5.14 -6.14
C LEU A 182 2.14 -6.44 -6.43
N ASP A 183 1.25 -6.87 -5.54
CA ASP A 183 0.47 -8.07 -5.72
C ASP A 183 -0.50 -7.99 -6.89
N GLN A 184 -1.18 -6.84 -7.06
CA GLN A 184 -2.07 -6.59 -8.20
C GLN A 184 -1.31 -6.58 -9.53
N GLU A 185 -0.14 -5.94 -9.57
CA GLU A 185 0.69 -5.92 -10.78
C GLU A 185 1.26 -7.32 -11.10
N ILE A 186 1.64 -8.10 -10.08
CA ILE A 186 2.04 -9.51 -10.29
C ILE A 186 0.92 -10.29 -10.95
N GLU A 187 -0.32 -10.21 -10.45
CA GLU A 187 -1.47 -10.91 -11.04
C GLU A 187 -1.70 -10.50 -12.50
N LYS A 188 -1.69 -9.21 -12.78
CA LYS A 188 -1.85 -8.67 -14.12
C LYS A 188 -0.78 -9.18 -15.09
N LEU A 189 0.48 -9.14 -14.66
CA LEU A 189 1.62 -9.59 -15.48
C LEU A 189 1.63 -11.10 -15.71
N LEU A 190 1.25 -11.89 -14.71
CA LEU A 190 1.10 -13.34 -14.87
C LEU A 190 -0.06 -13.69 -15.81
N ALA A 191 -1.18 -12.96 -15.71
CA ALA A 191 -2.30 -13.12 -16.64
C ALA A 191 -1.90 -12.77 -18.07
N TYR A 192 -1.12 -11.70 -18.28
CA TYR A 192 -0.61 -11.31 -19.59
C TYR A 192 0.28 -12.37 -20.23
N THR A 193 1.17 -12.99 -19.45
CA THR A 193 2.05 -14.07 -19.93
C THR A 193 1.34 -15.42 -20.02
N ASN A 194 0.05 -15.48 -19.64
CA ASN A 194 -0.74 -16.70 -19.52
C ASN A 194 -0.05 -17.79 -18.66
N MET A 195 0.91 -17.38 -17.80
CA MET A 195 1.77 -18.26 -17.00
C MET A 195 2.66 -19.24 -17.81
N ASP A 196 2.69 -19.10 -19.15
CA ASP A 196 3.41 -19.99 -20.05
C ASP A 196 4.91 -19.70 -20.12
N ARG A 197 5.29 -18.47 -19.74
CA ARG A 197 6.69 -18.02 -19.69
C ARG A 197 6.94 -17.08 -18.52
N PRO A 198 8.19 -16.94 -18.08
CA PRO A 198 8.54 -15.97 -17.08
C PRO A 198 8.23 -14.53 -17.53
N VAL A 199 7.77 -13.70 -16.59
CA VAL A 199 7.64 -12.26 -16.79
C VAL A 199 9.04 -11.64 -16.94
N THR A 200 9.23 -10.80 -17.95
CA THR A 200 10.49 -10.12 -18.27
C THR A 200 10.45 -8.63 -17.97
N SER A 201 11.59 -7.94 -17.97
CA SER A 201 11.64 -6.49 -17.83
C SER A 201 10.88 -5.74 -18.93
N LYS A 202 10.77 -6.33 -20.13
CA LYS A 202 9.99 -5.77 -21.24
C LYS A 202 8.50 -5.75 -20.89
N ASP A 203 7.99 -6.79 -20.26
CA ASP A 203 6.59 -6.86 -19.85
C ASP A 203 6.30 -5.81 -18.77
N ILE A 204 7.25 -5.54 -17.87
CA ILE A 204 7.14 -4.47 -16.87
C ILE A 204 7.05 -3.11 -17.55
N SER A 205 7.97 -2.82 -18.48
CA SER A 205 7.98 -1.54 -19.20
C SER A 205 6.71 -1.31 -20.02
N LEU A 206 6.12 -2.37 -20.55
CA LEU A 206 4.91 -2.31 -21.37
C LEU A 206 3.64 -2.10 -20.52
N LEU A 207 3.52 -2.81 -19.40
CA LEU A 207 2.23 -2.96 -18.71
C LEU A 207 2.15 -2.23 -17.37
N VAL A 208 3.29 -1.83 -16.79
CA VAL A 208 3.30 -1.17 -15.47
C VAL A 208 3.45 0.33 -15.66
N PRO A 209 2.38 1.14 -15.47
CA PRO A 209 2.42 2.59 -15.67
C PRO A 209 3.49 3.29 -14.82
N TYR A 210 3.74 2.79 -13.61
CA TYR A 210 4.78 3.32 -12.72
C TYR A 210 6.21 3.09 -13.24
N ALA A 211 6.45 2.04 -14.05
CA ALA A 211 7.74 1.83 -14.68
C ALA A 211 7.98 2.88 -15.78
N GLN A 212 6.95 3.23 -16.53
CA GLN A 212 6.98 4.30 -17.52
C GLN A 212 7.22 5.67 -16.83
N GLU A 213 6.50 5.93 -15.73
CA GLU A 213 6.75 7.14 -14.92
C GLU A 213 8.19 7.22 -14.41
N ALA A 214 8.80 6.10 -14.03
CA ALA A 214 10.19 6.06 -13.59
C ALA A 214 11.16 6.42 -14.72
N VAL A 215 10.95 5.89 -15.93
CA VAL A 215 11.78 6.24 -17.11
C VAL A 215 11.61 7.71 -17.48
N ILE A 216 10.39 8.25 -17.45
CA ILE A 216 10.16 9.70 -17.68
C ILE A 216 10.84 10.54 -16.59
N PHE A 217 10.81 10.08 -15.33
CA PHE A 217 11.55 10.75 -14.27
C PHE A 217 13.04 10.82 -14.57
N ASP A 218 13.65 9.69 -14.99
CA ASP A 218 15.07 9.61 -15.33
C ASP A 218 15.42 10.44 -16.56
N ALA A 219 14.53 10.51 -17.57
CA ALA A 219 14.68 11.38 -18.73
C ALA A 219 14.70 12.87 -18.32
N VAL A 220 13.76 13.29 -17.47
CA VAL A 220 13.74 14.69 -16.96
C VAL A 220 14.93 14.98 -16.04
N ASP A 221 15.43 13.99 -15.29
CA ASP A 221 16.65 14.14 -14.50
C ASP A 221 17.89 14.34 -15.38
N ALA A 222 18.00 13.59 -16.49
CA ALA A 222 19.04 13.77 -17.50
C ALA A 222 19.01 15.18 -18.11
N LEU A 223 17.82 15.72 -18.42
CA LEU A 223 17.68 17.11 -18.86
C LEU A 223 18.17 18.11 -17.81
N GLY A 224 17.86 17.89 -16.54
CA GLY A 224 18.36 18.69 -15.43
C GLY A 224 19.88 18.66 -15.27
N GLN A 225 20.53 17.56 -15.68
CA GLN A 225 21.97 17.37 -15.76
C GLN A 225 22.59 17.84 -17.09
N ARG A 226 21.78 18.38 -18.00
CA ARG A 226 22.14 18.82 -19.35
C ARG A 226 22.59 17.68 -20.27
N ASP A 227 22.14 16.46 -20.02
CA ASP A 227 22.36 15.29 -20.86
C ASP A 227 21.12 15.01 -21.73
N GLY A 228 20.94 15.85 -22.76
CA GLY A 228 19.83 15.74 -23.68
C GLY A 228 19.86 14.44 -24.49
N ALA A 229 21.03 13.95 -24.87
CA ALA A 229 21.16 12.70 -25.61
C ALA A 229 20.61 11.50 -24.81
N LYS A 230 20.91 11.43 -23.53
CA LYS A 230 20.36 10.41 -22.64
C LYS A 230 18.85 10.55 -22.47
N ALA A 231 18.35 11.78 -22.34
CA ALA A 231 16.92 12.01 -22.20
C ALA A 231 16.13 11.52 -23.41
N VAL A 232 16.57 11.89 -24.62
CA VAL A 232 15.97 11.44 -25.88
C VAL A 232 16.05 9.91 -26.00
N THR A 233 17.19 9.31 -25.71
CA THR A 233 17.34 7.84 -25.75
C THR A 233 16.33 7.14 -24.83
N LEU A 234 16.08 7.65 -23.64
CA LEU A 234 15.14 7.08 -22.70
C LEU A 234 13.70 7.17 -23.22
N VAL A 235 13.31 8.30 -23.83
CA VAL A 235 11.98 8.49 -24.42
C VAL A 235 11.79 7.60 -25.63
N HIS A 236 12.80 7.51 -26.52
CA HIS A 236 12.77 6.62 -27.70
C HIS A 236 12.63 5.15 -27.31
N ASN A 237 13.32 4.70 -26.27
CA ASN A 237 13.13 3.35 -25.74
C ASN A 237 11.68 3.06 -25.34
N LEU A 238 10.97 4.04 -24.77
CA LEU A 238 9.54 3.89 -24.47
C LEU A 238 8.68 3.80 -25.74
N LEU A 239 8.99 4.59 -26.78
CA LEU A 239 8.32 4.53 -28.08
C LEU A 239 8.53 3.16 -28.75
N GLU A 240 9.75 2.65 -28.79
CA GLU A 240 10.09 1.33 -29.34
C GLU A 240 9.39 0.16 -28.61
N HIS A 241 9.06 0.36 -27.34
CA HIS A 241 8.28 -0.60 -26.56
C HIS A 241 6.76 -0.46 -26.74
N GLY A 242 6.31 0.35 -27.71
CA GLY A 242 4.90 0.47 -28.09
C GLY A 242 4.09 1.43 -27.25
N ASN A 243 4.73 2.33 -26.51
CA ASN A 243 4.01 3.37 -25.80
C ASN A 243 3.50 4.45 -26.79
N GLU A 244 2.28 4.90 -26.55
CA GLU A 244 1.62 5.93 -27.38
C GLU A 244 2.31 7.30 -27.21
N PRO A 245 2.77 7.97 -28.29
CA PRO A 245 3.53 9.23 -28.21
C PRO A 245 2.80 10.33 -27.41
N LEU A 246 1.50 10.51 -27.64
CA LEU A 246 0.70 11.51 -26.92
C LEU A 246 0.60 11.21 -25.43
N TYR A 247 0.57 9.94 -25.05
CA TYR A 247 0.60 9.54 -23.64
C TYR A 247 1.94 9.89 -23.00
N LEU A 248 3.07 9.59 -23.66
CA LEU A 248 4.40 9.95 -23.18
C LEU A 248 4.55 11.47 -23.04
N PHE A 249 4.09 12.23 -24.03
CA PHE A 249 4.10 13.69 -23.96
C PHE A 249 3.32 14.20 -22.75
N ALA A 250 2.10 13.68 -22.54
CA ALA A 250 1.28 14.05 -21.38
C ALA A 250 1.96 13.71 -20.02
N MET A 251 2.69 12.58 -19.94
CA MET A 251 3.47 12.21 -18.78
C MET A 251 4.63 13.17 -18.53
N ILE A 252 5.35 13.59 -19.56
CA ILE A 252 6.44 14.57 -19.47
C ILE A 252 5.88 15.91 -18.97
N VAL A 253 4.79 16.40 -19.56
CA VAL A 253 4.11 17.62 -19.11
C VAL A 253 3.69 17.53 -17.66
N ARG A 254 3.13 16.39 -17.24
CA ARG A 254 2.76 16.13 -15.83
C ARG A 254 3.98 16.19 -14.92
N GLN A 255 5.10 15.62 -15.33
CA GLN A 255 6.33 15.60 -14.54
C GLN A 255 6.85 17.03 -14.30
N PHE A 256 6.92 17.85 -15.33
CA PHE A 256 7.33 19.26 -15.21
C PHE A 256 6.37 20.07 -14.33
N ARG A 257 5.06 19.86 -14.47
CA ARG A 257 4.07 20.51 -13.57
C ARG A 257 4.30 20.16 -12.11
N LEU A 258 4.57 18.90 -11.80
CA LEU A 258 4.88 18.47 -10.44
C LEU A 258 6.19 19.09 -9.94
N LEU A 259 7.20 19.21 -10.80
CA LEU A 259 8.46 19.89 -10.45
C LEU A 259 8.26 21.36 -10.12
N ILE A 260 7.43 22.09 -10.88
CA ILE A 260 7.08 23.50 -10.59
C ILE A 260 6.44 23.59 -9.21
N GLN A 261 5.40 22.80 -8.94
CA GLN A 261 4.71 22.80 -7.64
C GLN A 261 5.65 22.48 -6.48
N VAL A 262 6.50 21.47 -6.64
CA VAL A 262 7.48 21.10 -5.61
C VAL A 262 8.53 22.18 -5.43
N LYS A 263 8.99 22.81 -6.52
CA LYS A 263 9.97 23.90 -6.49
C LYS A 263 9.43 25.11 -5.72
N GLU A 264 8.23 25.58 -6.07
CA GLU A 264 7.57 26.69 -5.39
C GLU A 264 7.41 26.44 -3.88
N LEU A 265 6.89 25.27 -3.51
CA LEU A 265 6.68 24.93 -2.11
C LEU A 265 8.00 24.74 -1.34
N SER A 266 9.05 24.25 -2.01
CA SER A 266 10.37 24.13 -1.41
C SER A 266 11.05 25.49 -1.17
N GLU A 267 10.84 26.46 -2.07
CA GLU A 267 11.33 27.85 -1.92
C GLU A 267 10.58 28.59 -0.80
N GLN A 268 9.35 28.18 -0.51
CA GLN A 268 8.59 28.64 0.67
C GLN A 268 9.06 27.96 1.98
N GLY A 269 10.08 27.10 1.93
CA GLY A 269 10.67 26.44 3.10
C GLY A 269 9.94 25.18 3.57
N LEU A 270 9.00 24.62 2.77
CA LEU A 270 8.31 23.38 3.16
C LEU A 270 9.23 22.17 2.98
N ALA A 271 9.18 21.28 3.97
CA ALA A 271 9.87 19.98 3.91
C ALA A 271 9.07 18.95 3.08
N PRO A 272 9.72 17.92 2.50
CA PRO A 272 9.07 16.94 1.63
C PRO A 272 7.76 16.31 2.17
N PRO A 273 7.60 15.99 3.47
CA PRO A 273 6.33 15.47 3.98
C PRO A 273 5.17 16.47 3.90
N ALA A 274 5.44 17.76 4.13
CA ALA A 274 4.44 18.82 4.02
C ALA A 274 4.06 19.08 2.56
N ILE A 275 5.05 19.05 1.67
CA ILE A 275 4.84 19.15 0.21
C ILE A 275 3.95 17.99 -0.26
N ALA A 276 4.24 16.75 0.15
CA ALA A 276 3.44 15.59 -0.21
C ALA A 276 1.95 15.74 0.15
N GLN A 277 1.67 16.31 1.32
CA GLN A 277 0.29 16.62 1.73
C GLN A 277 -0.34 17.72 0.88
N ALA A 278 0.40 18.78 0.59
CA ALA A 278 -0.10 19.93 -0.18
C ALA A 278 -0.48 19.54 -1.61
N ILE A 279 0.36 18.76 -2.30
CA ILE A 279 0.11 18.32 -3.69
C ILE A 279 -0.66 16.99 -3.77
N LYS A 280 -1.05 16.42 -2.63
CA LYS A 280 -1.77 15.12 -2.51
C LYS A 280 -1.05 13.97 -3.21
N LEU A 281 0.27 13.94 -3.10
CA LEU A 281 1.11 12.90 -3.68
C LEU A 281 1.71 12.03 -2.56
N HIS A 282 2.03 10.77 -2.88
CA HIS A 282 2.66 9.89 -1.91
C HIS A 282 4.06 10.42 -1.50
N PRO A 283 4.49 10.28 -0.23
CA PRO A 283 5.78 10.82 0.24
C PRO A 283 7.01 10.34 -0.54
N PHE A 284 6.98 9.11 -1.08
CA PHE A 284 8.11 8.53 -1.80
C PHE A 284 8.42 9.27 -3.12
N PRO A 285 7.49 9.39 -4.10
CA PRO A 285 7.74 10.17 -5.32
C PRO A 285 8.00 11.65 -5.00
N THR A 286 7.36 12.21 -3.97
CA THR A 286 7.62 13.60 -3.58
C THR A 286 9.07 13.83 -3.16
N ARG A 287 9.72 12.89 -2.47
CA ARG A 287 11.15 12.99 -2.14
C ARG A 287 12.03 13.00 -3.38
N LYS A 288 11.74 12.14 -4.36
CA LYS A 288 12.46 12.12 -5.64
C LYS A 288 12.28 13.46 -6.38
N LEU A 289 11.04 13.93 -6.50
CA LEU A 289 10.75 15.23 -7.11
C LEU A 289 11.45 16.40 -6.40
N TYR A 290 11.50 16.38 -5.07
CA TYR A 290 12.19 17.41 -4.28
C TYR A 290 13.69 17.46 -4.58
N VAL A 291 14.34 16.32 -4.73
CA VAL A 291 15.76 16.25 -5.12
C VAL A 291 15.94 16.72 -6.57
N GLN A 292 15.11 16.26 -7.49
CA GLN A 292 15.16 16.60 -8.91
C GLN A 292 14.91 18.11 -9.14
N ALA A 293 13.96 18.72 -8.44
CA ALA A 293 13.65 20.14 -8.54
C ALA A 293 14.82 21.06 -8.18
N ARG A 294 15.84 20.54 -7.46
CA ARG A 294 17.06 21.32 -7.16
C ARG A 294 17.95 21.54 -8.37
N ASN A 295 17.81 20.70 -9.40
CA ASN A 295 18.60 20.80 -10.64
C ASN A 295 18.09 21.92 -11.57
N PHE A 296 16.94 22.53 -11.25
CA PHE A 296 16.29 23.54 -12.07
C PHE A 296 16.02 24.82 -11.29
N SER A 297 16.06 25.98 -11.95
CA SER A 297 15.42 27.19 -11.44
C SER A 297 13.92 27.19 -11.77
N LEU A 298 13.12 27.95 -11.00
CA LEU A 298 11.68 28.09 -11.28
C LEU A 298 11.46 28.66 -12.71
N GLN A 299 12.23 29.67 -13.09
CA GLN A 299 12.18 30.26 -14.42
C GLN A 299 12.46 29.26 -15.55
N GLN A 300 13.43 28.35 -15.36
CA GLN A 300 13.69 27.27 -16.35
C GLN A 300 12.49 26.33 -16.47
N LEU A 301 11.91 25.91 -15.35
CA LEU A 301 10.74 25.03 -15.36
C LEU A 301 9.53 25.68 -16.04
N GLU A 302 9.30 26.97 -15.78
CA GLU A 302 8.24 27.74 -16.41
C GLU A 302 8.45 27.87 -17.93
N GLN A 303 9.67 28.19 -18.37
CA GLN A 303 10.02 28.26 -19.80
C GLN A 303 9.78 26.94 -20.51
N VAL A 304 10.22 25.83 -19.92
CA VAL A 304 9.98 24.50 -20.49
C VAL A 304 8.49 24.19 -20.55
N HIS A 305 7.74 24.53 -19.50
CA HIS A 305 6.30 24.29 -19.47
C HIS A 305 5.53 25.12 -20.54
N HIS A 306 5.94 26.38 -20.75
CA HIS A 306 5.39 27.18 -21.85
C HIS A 306 5.71 26.59 -23.22
N HIS A 307 6.96 26.16 -23.45
CA HIS A 307 7.34 25.50 -24.71
C HIS A 307 6.54 24.23 -24.94
N MET A 308 6.28 23.42 -23.92
CA MET A 308 5.42 22.25 -24.04
C MET A 308 3.97 22.61 -24.39
N LEU A 309 3.45 23.75 -23.93
CA LEU A 309 2.13 24.22 -24.32
C LEU A 309 2.11 24.58 -25.82
N ASP A 310 3.14 25.24 -26.32
CA ASP A 310 3.26 25.56 -27.76
C ASP A 310 3.32 24.27 -28.60
N VAL A 311 4.09 23.28 -28.17
CA VAL A 311 4.19 21.96 -28.82
C VAL A 311 2.84 21.23 -28.77
N ASP A 312 2.11 21.27 -27.68
CA ASP A 312 0.77 20.66 -27.55
C ASP A 312 -0.22 21.27 -28.58
N VAL A 313 -0.17 22.60 -28.77
CA VAL A 313 -0.97 23.29 -29.79
C VAL A 313 -0.56 22.85 -31.17
N GLN A 314 0.73 22.75 -31.48
CA GLN A 314 1.24 22.32 -32.77
C GLN A 314 0.82 20.89 -33.12
N ILE A 315 0.88 19.97 -32.16
CA ILE A 315 0.39 18.59 -32.32
C ILE A 315 -1.12 18.62 -32.66
N LYS A 316 -1.92 19.31 -31.83
CA LYS A 316 -3.38 19.36 -31.96
C LYS A 316 -3.85 20.04 -33.26
N THR A 317 -3.06 20.94 -33.81
CA THR A 317 -3.33 21.61 -35.10
C THR A 317 -2.71 20.90 -36.28
N GLY A 318 -2.01 19.77 -36.08
CA GLY A 318 -1.39 18.99 -37.17
C GLY A 318 -0.13 19.63 -37.76
N GLN A 319 0.50 20.58 -37.07
CA GLN A 319 1.72 21.26 -37.53
C GLN A 319 2.97 20.41 -37.27
N ILE A 320 2.94 19.56 -36.30
CA ILE A 320 4.02 18.65 -35.95
C ILE A 320 3.46 17.24 -35.63
N ASP A 321 4.19 16.21 -36.06
CA ASP A 321 3.87 14.83 -35.68
C ASP A 321 4.20 14.56 -34.21
N SER A 322 3.37 13.72 -33.56
CA SER A 322 3.51 13.44 -32.11
C SER A 322 4.81 12.74 -31.73
N ILE A 323 5.44 11.99 -32.66
CA ILE A 323 6.76 11.38 -32.42
C ILE A 323 7.84 12.46 -32.49
N MET A 324 7.78 13.31 -33.51
CA MET A 324 8.75 14.41 -33.64
C MET A 324 8.66 15.44 -32.51
N ALA A 325 7.53 15.52 -31.85
CA ALA A 325 7.35 16.39 -30.68
C ALA A 325 8.05 15.90 -29.42
N LEU A 326 8.52 14.65 -29.42
CA LEU A 326 9.27 14.03 -28.31
C LEU A 326 10.80 14.10 -28.49
N ASP A 327 11.27 14.54 -29.66
CA ASP A 327 12.68 14.80 -30.01
C ASP A 327 13.07 16.23 -29.62
#